data_62d5a838b2e047912450843491e63e4d
#
_entry.id   62d5a838b2e047912450843491e63e4d
#
_cell.length_a   1.000
_cell.length_b   1.000
_cell.length_c   1.000
_cell.angle_alpha   90.00
_cell.angle_beta   90.00
_cell.angle_gamma   90.00
#
_symmetry.space_group_name_H-M   'P 1'
#
loop_
_entity.id
_entity.type
_entity.pdbx_description
1 polymer ?
#
loop_
_entity_poly.entity_id
_entity_poly.type
_entity_poly.pdbx_seq_one_letter_code
_entity_poly.pdbx_strand_id
1 'polypeptide(L)'
;MSRRPLIGLTVGDPAGIGPEIVVKALQDPSAVDAIRSVVYADGSVLRETLRFLGIDNELHAIDRAADGRFELGCIDYVDCGVLPSDPSGTAPLPMGQIGPEGGLAGYTYLDRAIDAALA
;
A
#
# COMPACT_ATOMS: atom_id res chain seq x y z
N MET A 1 13.88 -4.42 24.38
CA MET A 1 13.60 -3.75 23.11
C MET A 1 12.82 -4.70 22.20
N SER A 2 11.67 -4.28 21.77
CA SER A 2 10.82 -5.11 20.91
C SER A 2 11.35 -5.12 19.50
N ARG A 3 11.54 -6.33 18.95
CA ARG A 3 11.91 -6.49 17.54
C ARG A 3 10.67 -6.88 16.77
N ARG A 4 9.94 -5.87 16.32
CA ARG A 4 8.79 -6.11 15.48
C ARG A 4 9.24 -6.66 14.13
N PRO A 5 8.61 -7.73 13.61
CA PRO A 5 8.96 -8.22 12.28
C PRO A 5 8.64 -7.18 11.21
N LEU A 6 9.46 -7.14 10.17
CA LEU A 6 9.26 -6.29 9.01
C LEU A 6 8.46 -7.07 7.96
N ILE A 7 7.25 -6.61 7.67
CA ILE A 7 6.30 -7.33 6.82
C ILE A 7 5.95 -6.47 5.61
N GLY A 8 6.08 -7.06 4.42
CA GLY A 8 5.57 -6.44 3.20
C GLY A 8 4.09 -6.76 3.02
N LEU A 9 3.28 -5.73 2.75
CA LEU A 9 1.86 -5.87 2.51
C LEU A 9 1.57 -5.53 1.05
N THR A 10 0.84 -6.40 0.36
CA THR A 10 0.37 -6.13 -0.99
C THR A 10 -1.13 -5.93 -0.98
N VAL A 11 -1.61 -5.08 -1.88
CA VAL A 11 -3.04 -4.74 -1.91
C VAL A 11 -3.83 -5.58 -2.92
N GLY A 12 -3.15 -6.46 -3.67
CA GLY A 12 -3.81 -7.22 -4.73
C GLY A 12 -4.23 -6.32 -5.87
N ASP A 13 -5.32 -6.69 -6.56
CA ASP A 13 -5.87 -5.86 -7.62
C ASP A 13 -6.34 -4.52 -7.04
N PRO A 14 -5.79 -3.38 -7.51
CA PRO A 14 -6.15 -2.07 -6.96
C PRO A 14 -7.61 -1.67 -7.19
N ALA A 15 -8.33 -2.32 -8.12
CA ALA A 15 -9.76 -2.11 -8.30
C ALA A 15 -10.62 -2.97 -7.37
N GLY A 16 -10.00 -3.88 -6.61
CA GLY A 16 -10.68 -4.73 -5.62
C GLY A 16 -10.73 -4.10 -4.24
N ILE A 17 -11.01 -4.94 -3.24
CA ILE A 17 -11.15 -4.49 -1.84
C ILE A 17 -9.83 -4.49 -1.06
N GLY A 18 -8.75 -5.03 -1.65
CA GLY A 18 -7.46 -5.14 -0.97
C GLY A 18 -6.91 -3.83 -0.43
N PRO A 19 -6.89 -2.74 -1.22
CA PRO A 19 -6.42 -1.46 -0.72
C PRO A 19 -7.19 -0.96 0.50
N GLU A 20 -8.51 -1.11 0.51
CA GLU A 20 -9.35 -0.72 1.63
C GLU A 20 -9.03 -1.54 2.88
N ILE A 21 -8.86 -2.85 2.72
CA ILE A 21 -8.54 -3.74 3.84
C ILE A 21 -7.20 -3.38 4.45
N VAL A 22 -6.17 -3.16 3.62
CA VAL A 22 -4.83 -2.80 4.11
C VAL A 22 -4.86 -1.48 4.86
N VAL A 23 -5.48 -0.46 4.30
CA VAL A 23 -5.56 0.86 4.94
C VAL A 23 -6.29 0.77 6.27
N LYS A 24 -7.42 0.05 6.32
CA LYS A 24 -8.19 -0.12 7.57
C LYS A 24 -7.39 -0.86 8.63
N ALA A 25 -6.68 -1.91 8.24
CA ALA A 25 -5.85 -2.67 9.18
C ALA A 25 -4.77 -1.80 9.81
N LEU A 26 -4.20 -0.87 9.07
CA LEU A 26 -3.15 0.02 9.55
C LEU A 26 -3.68 1.16 10.44
N GLN A 27 -4.99 1.25 10.65
CA GLN A 27 -5.57 2.17 11.64
C GLN A 27 -5.64 1.55 13.04
N ASP A 28 -5.41 0.25 13.16
CA ASP A 28 -5.46 -0.44 14.45
C ASP A 28 -4.12 -0.30 15.18
N PRO A 29 -4.10 0.37 16.36
CA PRO A 29 -2.85 0.53 17.12
C PRO A 29 -2.18 -0.81 17.47
N SER A 30 -2.96 -1.86 17.73
CA SER A 30 -2.40 -3.18 18.03
C SER A 30 -1.63 -3.76 16.85
N ALA A 31 -2.16 -3.59 15.64
CA ALA A 31 -1.47 -4.07 14.42
C ALA A 31 -0.18 -3.28 14.18
N VAL A 32 -0.23 -1.95 14.33
CA VAL A 32 0.94 -1.09 14.13
C VAL A 32 2.03 -1.39 15.16
N ASP A 33 1.64 -1.68 16.40
CA ASP A 33 2.61 -2.02 17.44
C ASP A 33 3.21 -3.42 17.26
N ALA A 34 2.49 -4.32 16.61
CA ALA A 34 2.93 -5.72 16.45
C ALA A 34 3.96 -5.90 15.33
N ILE A 35 3.88 -5.11 14.26
CA ILE A 35 4.72 -5.29 13.07
C ILE A 35 5.27 -3.95 12.58
N ARG A 36 6.34 -4.03 11.79
CA ARG A 36 6.78 -2.93 10.94
C ARG A 36 6.29 -3.26 9.53
N SER A 37 5.37 -2.48 9.00
CA SER A 37 4.75 -2.78 7.72
C SER A 37 5.17 -1.80 6.63
N VAL A 38 5.36 -2.33 5.42
CA VAL A 38 5.59 -1.54 4.21
C VAL A 38 4.61 -2.02 3.15
N VAL A 39 3.86 -1.10 2.57
CA VAL A 39 2.86 -1.41 1.56
C VAL A 39 3.48 -1.30 0.18
N TYR A 40 3.25 -2.30 -0.66
CA TYR A 40 3.67 -2.30 -2.06
C TYR A 40 2.44 -2.07 -2.93
N ALA A 41 2.33 -0.86 -3.45
CA ALA A 41 1.17 -0.42 -4.23
C ALA A 41 1.53 0.84 -5.02
N ASP A 42 0.62 1.30 -5.86
CA ASP A 42 0.75 2.64 -6.42
C ASP A 42 0.28 3.67 -5.40
N GLY A 43 1.03 4.76 -5.25
CA GLY A 43 0.66 5.84 -4.34
C GLY A 43 -0.69 6.46 -4.69
N SER A 44 -1.04 6.51 -5.99
CA SER A 44 -2.34 7.00 -6.43
C SER A 44 -3.49 6.15 -5.88
N VAL A 45 -3.30 4.84 -5.81
CA VAL A 45 -4.30 3.91 -5.24
C VAL A 45 -4.48 4.18 -3.76
N LEU A 46 -3.38 4.35 -3.02
CA LEU A 46 -3.44 4.62 -1.59
C LEU A 46 -4.11 5.96 -1.29
N ARG A 47 -3.77 7.00 -2.05
CA ARG A 47 -4.40 8.32 -1.91
C ARG A 47 -5.91 8.25 -2.14
N GLU A 48 -6.31 7.57 -3.21
CA GLU A 48 -7.74 7.42 -3.52
C GLU A 48 -8.47 6.63 -2.43
N THR A 49 -7.85 5.58 -1.92
CA THR A 49 -8.43 4.78 -0.85
C THR A 49 -8.62 5.59 0.43
N LEU A 50 -7.61 6.37 0.83
CA LEU A 50 -7.71 7.24 1.99
C LEU A 50 -8.83 8.26 1.83
N ARG A 51 -8.94 8.85 0.65
CA ARG A 51 -9.99 9.84 0.35
C ARG A 51 -11.38 9.20 0.42
N PHE A 52 -11.54 8.04 -0.19
CA PHE A 52 -12.81 7.30 -0.18
C PHE A 52 -13.24 6.96 1.24
N LEU A 53 -12.32 6.52 2.08
CA LEU A 53 -12.59 6.13 3.46
C LEU A 53 -12.68 7.31 4.42
N GLY A 54 -12.29 8.50 4.00
CA GLY A 54 -12.25 9.66 4.88
C GLY A 54 -11.20 9.56 5.97
N ILE A 55 -10.09 8.87 5.70
CA ILE A 55 -9.01 8.67 6.66
C ILE A 55 -7.87 9.64 6.37
N ASP A 56 -7.43 10.37 7.39
CA ASP A 56 -6.34 11.33 7.28
C ASP A 56 -5.04 10.70 7.79
N ASN A 57 -4.32 10.04 6.87
CA ASN A 57 -3.00 9.49 7.15
C ASN A 57 -1.97 10.12 6.24
N GLU A 58 -0.74 10.24 6.73
CA GLU A 58 0.40 10.63 5.93
C GLU A 58 0.87 9.43 5.09
N LEU A 59 1.12 9.66 3.81
CA LEU A 59 1.73 8.67 2.94
C LEU A 59 3.23 8.95 2.81
N HIS A 60 4.04 8.04 3.32
CA HIS A 60 5.50 8.16 3.32
C HIS A 60 6.08 7.23 2.27
N ALA A 61 6.48 7.78 1.14
CA ALA A 61 7.09 7.01 0.05
C ALA A 61 8.54 6.67 0.41
N ILE A 62 8.90 5.42 0.26
CA ILE A 62 10.26 4.94 0.55
C ILE A 62 10.75 4.04 -0.60
N ASP A 63 12.06 3.95 -0.76
CA ASP A 63 12.67 3.06 -1.75
C ASP A 63 12.99 1.69 -1.16
N ARG A 64 13.37 1.67 0.13
CA ARG A 64 13.74 0.44 0.83
C ARG A 64 12.88 0.30 2.08
N ALA A 65 12.51 -0.94 2.38
CA ALA A 65 11.67 -1.24 3.53
C ALA A 65 12.25 -0.72 4.86
N ALA A 66 13.58 -0.74 4.99
CA ALA A 66 14.24 -0.27 6.21
C ALA A 66 14.05 1.24 6.49
N ASP A 67 13.64 2.01 5.49
CA ASP A 67 13.51 3.46 5.61
C ASP A 67 12.14 3.91 6.15
N GLY A 68 11.27 2.98 6.51
CA GLY A 68 9.95 3.29 7.03
C GLY A 68 9.99 3.94 8.41
N ARG A 69 8.92 4.67 8.74
CA ARG A 69 8.72 5.26 10.07
C ARG A 69 8.02 4.32 11.02
N PHE A 70 7.17 3.44 10.50
CA PHE A 70 6.44 2.41 11.26
C PHE A 70 5.61 2.97 12.41
N GLU A 71 4.88 4.05 12.13
CA GLU A 71 4.11 4.79 13.13
C GLU A 71 2.63 4.79 12.77
N LEU A 72 1.77 4.79 13.79
CA LEU A 72 0.34 4.98 13.59
C LEU A 72 0.06 6.34 12.94
N GLY A 73 -0.83 6.37 11.97
CA GLY A 73 -1.15 7.59 11.24
C GLY A 73 -0.23 7.87 10.06
N CYS A 74 0.77 7.03 9.84
CA CYS A 74 1.69 7.13 8.71
C CYS A 74 1.75 5.78 8.00
N ILE A 75 1.54 5.79 6.69
CA ILE A 75 1.65 4.58 5.86
C ILE A 75 2.93 4.66 5.06
N ASP A 76 3.87 3.76 5.38
CA ASP A 76 5.10 3.61 4.60
C ASP A 76 4.80 2.74 3.38
N TYR A 77 5.18 3.20 2.19
CA TYR A 77 4.90 2.44 0.98
C TYR A 77 6.02 2.61 -0.05
N VAL A 78 6.18 1.56 -0.85
CA VAL A 78 7.02 1.60 -2.05
C VAL A 78 6.08 1.82 -3.23
N ASP A 79 6.26 2.93 -3.94
CA ASP A 79 5.43 3.27 -5.10
C ASP A 79 5.88 2.44 -6.30
N CYS A 80 5.02 1.53 -6.75
CA CYS A 80 5.34 0.64 -7.86
C CYS A 80 5.10 1.28 -9.23
N GLY A 81 4.32 2.36 -9.31
CA GLY A 81 4.15 3.14 -10.53
C GLY A 81 3.60 2.38 -11.71
N VAL A 82 2.68 1.42 -11.48
CA VAL A 82 2.16 0.55 -12.54
C VAL A 82 1.00 1.19 -13.29
N LEU A 83 0.13 1.91 -12.57
CA LEU A 83 -1.09 2.47 -13.12
C LEU A 83 -0.87 3.90 -13.59
N PRO A 84 -1.48 4.30 -14.70
CA PRO A 84 -1.51 5.71 -15.07
C PRO A 84 -2.33 6.47 -14.03
N SER A 85 -1.90 7.68 -13.70
CA SER A 85 -2.65 8.56 -12.81
C SER A 85 -2.88 9.91 -13.50
N ASP A 86 -3.96 10.57 -13.12
CA ASP A 86 -4.23 11.91 -13.60
C ASP A 86 -3.31 12.92 -12.88
N PRO A 87 -3.34 14.22 -13.24
CA PRO A 87 -2.50 15.23 -12.59
C PRO A 87 -2.74 15.38 -11.09
N SER A 88 -3.89 14.94 -10.57
CA SER A 88 -4.17 14.96 -9.12
C SER A 88 -3.54 13.77 -8.40
N GLY A 89 -3.02 12.79 -9.14
CA GLY A 89 -2.39 11.60 -8.58
C GLY A 89 -3.38 10.53 -8.14
N THR A 90 -4.62 10.60 -8.60
CA THR A 90 -5.62 9.56 -8.29
C THR A 90 -5.61 8.44 -9.32
N ALA A 91 -5.92 7.23 -8.87
CA ALA A 91 -5.99 6.08 -9.77
C ALA A 91 -7.24 6.16 -10.65
N PRO A 92 -7.11 5.91 -11.97
CA PRO A 92 -8.26 6.00 -12.87
C PRO A 92 -9.14 4.76 -12.88
N LEU A 93 -8.79 3.71 -12.14
CA LEU A 93 -9.52 2.45 -12.18
C LEU A 93 -10.83 2.53 -11.41
N PRO A 94 -11.97 2.15 -12.03
CA PRO A 94 -13.23 2.06 -11.30
C PRO A 94 -13.18 0.93 -10.27
N MET A 95 -13.66 1.22 -9.05
CA MET A 95 -13.76 0.22 -8.00
C MET A 95 -14.67 -0.94 -8.40
N GLY A 96 -14.25 -2.15 -8.05
CA GLY A 96 -15.03 -3.36 -8.27
C GLY A 96 -15.00 -3.91 -9.67
N GLN A 97 -14.30 -3.29 -10.61
CA GLN A 97 -14.17 -3.81 -11.97
C GLN A 97 -12.90 -4.62 -12.13
N ILE A 98 -13.05 -5.81 -12.71
CA ILE A 98 -11.92 -6.68 -13.02
C ILE A 98 -11.44 -6.37 -14.43
N GLY A 99 -10.14 -6.12 -14.59
CA GLY A 99 -9.53 -5.84 -15.88
C GLY A 99 -8.05 -6.19 -15.90
N PRO A 100 -7.44 -6.22 -17.10
CA PRO A 100 -6.03 -6.60 -17.23
C PRO A 100 -5.08 -5.65 -16.54
N GLU A 101 -5.38 -4.35 -16.50
CA GLU A 101 -4.54 -3.37 -15.82
C GLU A 101 -4.49 -3.64 -14.31
N GLY A 102 -5.63 -3.95 -13.69
CA GLY A 102 -5.70 -4.26 -12.27
C GLY A 102 -4.99 -5.55 -11.94
N GLY A 103 -5.15 -6.58 -12.77
CA GLY A 103 -4.48 -7.86 -12.59
C GLY A 103 -2.97 -7.73 -12.70
N LEU A 104 -2.49 -6.97 -13.69
CA LEU A 104 -1.05 -6.71 -13.84
C LEU A 104 -0.50 -5.93 -12.65
N ALA A 105 -1.23 -4.93 -12.16
CA ALA A 105 -0.81 -4.15 -11.01
C ALA A 105 -0.68 -5.05 -9.77
N GLY A 106 -1.68 -5.85 -9.48
CA GLY A 106 -1.63 -6.77 -8.33
C GLY A 106 -0.46 -7.74 -8.40
N TYR A 107 -0.20 -8.29 -9.59
CA TYR A 107 0.96 -9.16 -9.80
C TYR A 107 2.27 -8.41 -9.54
N THR A 108 2.40 -7.19 -10.06
CA THR A 108 3.62 -6.40 -9.91
C THR A 108 3.88 -6.05 -8.45
N TYR A 109 2.85 -5.70 -7.69
CA TYR A 109 2.99 -5.43 -6.27
C TYR A 109 3.54 -6.63 -5.51
N LEU A 110 2.98 -7.80 -5.79
CA LEU A 110 3.43 -9.03 -5.16
C LEU A 110 4.87 -9.35 -5.55
N ASP A 111 5.21 -9.24 -6.83
CA ASP A 111 6.56 -9.50 -7.34
C ASP A 111 7.59 -8.59 -6.67
N ARG A 112 7.29 -7.30 -6.54
CA ARG A 112 8.17 -6.34 -5.89
C ARG A 112 8.35 -6.65 -4.40
N ALA A 113 7.29 -7.06 -3.72
CA ALA A 113 7.37 -7.43 -2.31
C ALA A 113 8.21 -8.70 -2.11
N ILE A 114 8.06 -9.69 -2.99
CA ILE A 114 8.86 -10.92 -2.94
C ILE A 114 10.33 -10.61 -3.17
N ASP A 115 10.66 -9.81 -4.18
CA ASP A 115 12.04 -9.40 -4.45
C ASP A 115 12.66 -8.72 -3.23
N ALA A 116 11.94 -7.84 -2.58
CA ALA A 116 12.42 -7.17 -1.38
C ALA A 116 12.67 -8.14 -0.23
N ALA A 117 11.81 -9.14 -0.07
CA ALA A 117 11.95 -10.15 0.99
C ALA A 117 13.14 -11.07 0.77
N LEU A 118 13.52 -11.30 -0.48
CA LEU A 118 14.63 -12.19 -0.85
C LEU A 118 15.97 -11.45 -0.91
N ALA A 119 15.97 -10.15 -0.84
CA ALA A 119 17.19 -9.34 -0.94
C ALA A 119 18.07 -9.40 0.32
#